data_d94c0a4e6faeaa649f3b25ec6a57dddd
#
_entry.id   d94c0a4e6faeaa649f3b25ec6a57dddd
#
_cell.length_a   1.000
_cell.length_b   1.000
_cell.length_c   1.000
_cell.angle_alpha   90.00
_cell.angle_beta   90.00
_cell.angle_gamma   90.00
#
_symmetry.space_group_name_H-M   'P 1'
#
loop_
_entity.id
_entity.type
_entity.pdbx_description
1 polymer ?
#
loop_
_entity_poly.entity_id
_entity_poly.type
_entity_poly.pdbx_seq_one_letter_code
_entity_poly.pdbx_strand_id
1 'polypeptide(L)'
;MSVTTGVVDLRSDTVTRPTPEMRRAMADADVGDDVYGEDPTVNALEETFAARVGKDRAIFVPSGTMGNQLALRLLTRPGDVVVAGARQHVVIYENGAAARNAGVQFHAVDDDDGTIDPAAVADAVDTAAHHHPRPGLVCLEDTHMPANGSPWPIERLRAVGAAAAAAALPVHLDGARLFNAEVASGTAAAERAAGATTVMCCLSKGLCAPVGSLLAGPAAVMERARDERQRLGGGMRQAGVIAAAGLVALRTMVERLADDHGRARRLADAVTERWPGAGLDPAAVRTNVVTWAHPDPSALVAHLRAEGVLAGTIAPGVMRFVTHHDVDDAGIERAVKALASAP
;
A
#
# COMPACT_ATOMS: atom_id res chain seq x y z
N MET A 1 -21.75 -19.34 -9.30
CA MET A 1 -20.87 -20.16 -10.15
C MET A 1 -19.44 -19.93 -9.69
N SER A 2 -18.77 -20.96 -9.17
CA SER A 2 -17.36 -20.91 -8.76
C SER A 2 -16.50 -20.62 -9.97
N VAL A 3 -15.92 -19.42 -10.03
CA VAL A 3 -14.93 -19.09 -11.05
C VAL A 3 -13.59 -19.66 -10.58
N THR A 4 -13.10 -20.62 -11.36
CA THR A 4 -11.71 -21.10 -11.42
C THR A 4 -11.19 -21.91 -10.23
N THR A 5 -11.64 -23.14 -10.07
CA THR A 5 -10.79 -24.21 -9.55
C THR A 5 -9.67 -24.44 -10.59
N GLY A 6 -8.45 -23.97 -10.31
CA GLY A 6 -7.29 -24.29 -11.13
C GLY A 6 -6.48 -23.12 -11.72
N VAL A 7 -6.89 -21.86 -11.58
CA VAL A 7 -6.09 -20.71 -12.05
C VAL A 7 -5.29 -20.10 -10.90
N VAL A 8 -4.00 -19.88 -11.13
CA VAL A 8 -3.09 -19.18 -10.21
C VAL A 8 -3.05 -17.71 -10.61
N ASP A 9 -3.59 -16.83 -9.77
CA ASP A 9 -3.64 -15.39 -10.09
C ASP A 9 -2.56 -14.62 -9.33
N LEU A 10 -1.48 -14.27 -10.01
CA LEU A 10 -0.34 -13.50 -9.47
C LEU A 10 -0.32 -12.04 -9.94
N ARG A 11 -1.42 -11.52 -10.49
CA ARG A 11 -1.48 -10.16 -11.00
C ARG A 11 -1.35 -9.10 -9.92
N SER A 12 -2.02 -9.30 -8.78
CA SER A 12 -2.04 -8.37 -7.64
C SER A 12 -2.65 -9.04 -6.41
N ASP A 13 -2.24 -8.61 -5.21
CA ASP A 13 -2.92 -8.98 -3.96
C ASP A 13 -4.30 -8.30 -3.78
N THR A 14 -4.67 -7.40 -4.67
CA THR A 14 -6.03 -6.81 -4.72
C THR A 14 -7.10 -7.77 -5.24
N VAL A 15 -6.71 -8.96 -5.75
CA VAL A 15 -7.65 -10.00 -6.20
C VAL A 15 -8.06 -10.95 -5.08
N THR A 16 -7.49 -10.80 -3.88
CA THR A 16 -7.80 -11.62 -2.71
C THR A 16 -9.27 -11.56 -2.35
N ARG A 17 -9.74 -12.66 -1.77
CA ARG A 17 -11.13 -12.82 -1.34
C ARG A 17 -11.23 -12.90 0.18
N PRO A 18 -12.34 -12.40 0.77
CA PRO A 18 -12.53 -12.51 2.20
C PRO A 18 -12.59 -13.98 2.64
N THR A 19 -11.86 -14.27 3.72
CA THR A 19 -11.81 -15.61 4.31
C THR A 19 -13.20 -16.05 4.82
N PRO A 20 -13.41 -17.35 5.06
CA PRO A 20 -14.66 -17.82 5.69
C PRO A 20 -14.94 -17.14 7.04
N GLU A 21 -13.90 -16.84 7.83
CA GLU A 21 -14.05 -16.12 9.10
C GLU A 21 -14.52 -14.68 8.89
N MET A 22 -13.92 -13.96 7.94
CA MET A 22 -14.36 -12.61 7.56
C MET A 22 -15.81 -12.59 7.11
N ARG A 23 -16.23 -13.57 6.28
CA ARG A 23 -17.62 -13.65 5.80
C ARG A 23 -18.61 -13.85 6.93
N ARG A 24 -18.28 -14.68 7.93
CA ARG A 24 -19.11 -14.83 9.13
C ARG A 24 -19.14 -13.54 9.96
N ALA A 25 -17.97 -12.93 10.21
CA ALA A 25 -17.90 -11.68 10.94
C ALA A 25 -18.71 -10.55 10.27
N MET A 26 -18.68 -10.49 8.92
CA MET A 26 -19.49 -9.53 8.16
C MET A 26 -20.99 -9.79 8.29
N ALA A 27 -21.42 -11.06 8.32
CA ALA A 27 -22.83 -11.42 8.45
C ALA A 27 -23.39 -11.15 9.85
N ASP A 28 -22.54 -11.28 10.86
CA ASP A 28 -22.92 -11.16 12.28
C ASP A 28 -22.52 -9.79 12.89
N ALA A 29 -22.08 -8.82 12.07
CA ALA A 29 -21.58 -7.54 12.56
C ALA A 29 -22.66 -6.71 13.25
N ASP A 30 -22.35 -6.21 14.44
CA ASP A 30 -23.12 -5.13 15.06
C ASP A 30 -22.91 -3.84 14.25
N VAL A 31 -23.99 -3.15 13.93
CA VAL A 31 -23.95 -1.97 13.07
C VAL A 31 -24.73 -0.80 13.64
N GLY A 32 -24.32 0.40 13.26
CA GLY A 32 -24.99 1.66 13.50
C GLY A 32 -24.70 2.63 12.37
N ASP A 33 -25.10 3.89 12.49
CA ASP A 33 -24.78 4.88 11.46
C ASP A 33 -23.35 5.44 11.68
N ASP A 34 -22.42 5.12 10.77
CA ASP A 34 -21.03 5.58 10.83
C ASP A 34 -20.91 7.11 10.72
N VAL A 35 -21.83 7.78 10.01
CA VAL A 35 -21.80 9.25 9.90
C VAL A 35 -22.12 9.91 11.24
N TYR A 36 -22.97 9.28 12.07
CA TYR A 36 -23.21 9.73 13.45
C TYR A 36 -22.16 9.21 14.45
N GLY A 37 -21.21 8.37 14.00
CA GLY A 37 -20.21 7.75 14.87
C GLY A 37 -20.80 6.63 15.77
N GLU A 38 -21.94 6.08 15.39
CA GLU A 38 -22.70 5.09 16.18
C GLU A 38 -22.47 3.65 15.74
N ASP A 39 -21.68 3.38 14.68
CA ASP A 39 -21.36 2.02 14.25
C ASP A 39 -20.26 1.42 15.15
N PRO A 40 -20.60 0.45 16.04
CA PRO A 40 -19.64 -0.05 17.02
C PRO A 40 -18.50 -0.85 16.37
N THR A 41 -18.76 -1.50 15.25
CA THR A 41 -17.75 -2.29 14.53
C THR A 41 -16.76 -1.40 13.80
N VAL A 42 -17.23 -0.29 13.20
CA VAL A 42 -16.34 0.72 12.61
C VAL A 42 -15.47 1.36 13.69
N ASN A 43 -16.08 1.77 14.81
CA ASN A 43 -15.35 2.40 15.91
C ASN A 43 -14.26 1.46 16.45
N ALA A 44 -14.57 0.18 16.67
CA ALA A 44 -13.60 -0.82 17.11
C ALA A 44 -12.44 -1.03 16.10
N LEU A 45 -12.74 -1.01 14.80
CA LEU A 45 -11.71 -1.11 13.75
C LEU A 45 -10.79 0.11 13.75
N GLU A 46 -11.34 1.32 13.82
CA GLU A 46 -10.60 2.58 13.87
C GLU A 46 -9.68 2.64 15.11
N GLU A 47 -10.20 2.29 16.28
CA GLU A 47 -9.45 2.23 17.54
C GLU A 47 -8.30 1.20 17.47
N THR A 48 -8.61 -0.02 16.98
CA THR A 48 -7.62 -1.10 16.83
C THR A 48 -6.46 -0.67 15.93
N PHE A 49 -6.76 -0.05 14.81
CA PHE A 49 -5.71 0.40 13.90
C PHE A 49 -4.91 1.58 14.45
N ALA A 50 -5.56 2.58 15.04
CA ALA A 50 -4.89 3.72 15.65
C ALA A 50 -3.87 3.27 16.71
N ALA A 51 -4.29 2.35 17.60
CA ALA A 51 -3.41 1.75 18.60
C ALA A 51 -2.24 0.97 17.96
N ARG A 52 -2.51 0.19 16.89
CA ARG A 52 -1.50 -0.61 16.19
C ARG A 52 -0.41 0.23 15.53
N VAL A 53 -0.74 1.43 15.05
CA VAL A 53 0.21 2.34 14.40
C VAL A 53 0.67 3.49 15.29
N GLY A 54 0.28 3.51 16.57
CA GLY A 54 0.71 4.50 17.56
C GLY A 54 0.21 5.93 17.25
N LYS A 55 -1.03 6.06 16.75
CA LYS A 55 -1.68 7.35 16.46
C LYS A 55 -2.88 7.56 17.37
N ASP A 56 -3.32 8.82 17.51
CA ASP A 56 -4.42 9.18 18.40
C ASP A 56 -5.76 8.58 17.96
N ARG A 57 -6.05 8.66 16.65
CA ARG A 57 -7.29 8.21 16.04
C ARG A 57 -7.08 7.71 14.61
N ALA A 58 -8.04 6.94 14.11
CA ALA A 58 -8.13 6.57 12.71
C ALA A 58 -9.52 6.83 12.15
N ILE A 59 -9.63 6.75 10.83
CA ILE A 59 -10.89 6.80 10.09
C ILE A 59 -10.91 5.67 9.05
N PHE A 60 -12.02 4.94 8.99
CA PHE A 60 -12.26 3.93 7.96
C PHE A 60 -12.72 4.59 6.66
N VAL A 61 -12.10 4.19 5.55
CA VAL A 61 -12.37 4.74 4.21
C VAL A 61 -12.54 3.62 3.18
N PRO A 62 -13.33 3.84 2.12
CA PRO A 62 -13.58 2.83 1.09
C PRO A 62 -12.33 2.32 0.36
N SER A 63 -11.29 3.14 0.21
CA SER A 63 -10.10 2.80 -0.57
C SER A 63 -8.84 3.50 -0.05
N GLY A 64 -7.65 2.93 -0.36
CA GLY A 64 -6.36 3.57 -0.07
C GLY A 64 -6.20 4.91 -0.78
N THR A 65 -6.66 5.01 -2.03
CA THR A 65 -6.67 6.28 -2.77
C THR A 65 -7.42 7.35 -2.00
N MET A 66 -8.60 7.04 -1.43
CA MET A 66 -9.32 8.03 -0.61
C MET A 66 -8.51 8.40 0.65
N GLY A 67 -7.87 7.44 1.31
CA GLY A 67 -6.98 7.73 2.45
C GLY A 67 -5.85 8.70 2.10
N ASN A 68 -5.17 8.46 0.97
CA ASN A 68 -4.14 9.35 0.46
C ASN A 68 -4.70 10.74 0.12
N GLN A 69 -5.83 10.80 -0.58
CA GLN A 69 -6.45 12.07 -0.95
C GLN A 69 -6.93 12.88 0.27
N LEU A 70 -7.40 12.21 1.32
CA LEU A 70 -7.71 12.87 2.59
C LEU A 70 -6.47 13.46 3.24
N ALA A 71 -5.38 12.70 3.31
CA ALA A 71 -4.12 13.19 3.87
C ALA A 71 -3.62 14.44 3.13
N LEU A 72 -3.62 14.41 1.78
CA LEU A 72 -3.25 15.57 0.96
C LEU A 72 -4.13 16.78 1.27
N ARG A 73 -5.46 16.62 1.26
CA ARG A 73 -6.41 17.73 1.53
C ARG A 73 -6.28 18.32 2.92
N LEU A 74 -5.98 17.48 3.91
CA LEU A 74 -5.93 17.88 5.32
C LEU A 74 -4.61 18.56 5.70
N LEU A 75 -3.52 18.18 5.04
CA LEU A 75 -2.15 18.59 5.40
C LEU A 75 -1.57 19.64 4.45
N THR A 76 -2.25 19.97 3.34
CA THR A 76 -1.80 20.98 2.38
C THR A 76 -2.86 22.05 2.14
N ARG A 77 -2.49 23.05 1.34
CA ARG A 77 -3.38 24.06 0.79
C ARG A 77 -3.28 24.05 -0.73
N PRO A 78 -4.32 24.47 -1.46
CA PRO A 78 -4.22 24.65 -2.91
C PRO A 78 -3.03 25.53 -3.29
N GLY A 79 -2.23 25.07 -4.25
CA GLY A 79 -0.99 25.74 -4.68
C GLY A 79 0.28 25.22 -3.97
N ASP A 80 0.16 24.44 -2.91
CA ASP A 80 1.32 23.82 -2.26
C ASP A 80 1.98 22.76 -3.15
N VAL A 81 3.26 22.48 -2.85
CA VAL A 81 4.02 21.38 -3.41
C VAL A 81 4.09 20.24 -2.40
N VAL A 82 3.93 19.03 -2.89
CA VAL A 82 4.16 17.78 -2.15
C VAL A 82 5.48 17.16 -2.62
N VAL A 83 6.43 17.00 -1.71
CA VAL A 83 7.68 16.28 -1.98
C VAL A 83 7.40 14.79 -1.92
N ALA A 84 7.63 14.08 -3.01
CA ALA A 84 7.35 12.64 -3.10
C ALA A 84 8.31 11.96 -4.08
N GLY A 85 8.56 10.68 -3.89
CA GLY A 85 9.27 9.88 -4.87
C GLY A 85 8.51 9.80 -6.20
N ALA A 86 9.22 9.87 -7.32
CA ALA A 86 8.65 9.99 -8.66
C ALA A 86 7.79 8.78 -9.06
N ARG A 87 8.00 7.63 -8.44
CA ARG A 87 7.30 6.37 -8.74
C ARG A 87 6.29 5.95 -7.67
N GLN A 88 6.08 6.77 -6.64
CA GLN A 88 5.08 6.50 -5.60
C GLN A 88 3.66 6.47 -6.18
N HIS A 89 2.79 5.68 -5.54
CA HIS A 89 1.40 5.47 -5.96
C HIS A 89 0.63 6.79 -6.08
N VAL A 90 0.79 7.69 -5.13
CA VAL A 90 0.11 8.99 -5.09
C VAL A 90 0.49 9.89 -6.27
N VAL A 91 1.68 9.70 -6.85
CA VAL A 91 2.17 10.45 -8.03
C VAL A 91 1.64 9.85 -9.33
N ILE A 92 1.72 8.51 -9.47
CA ILE A 92 1.51 7.83 -10.76
C ILE A 92 0.10 7.25 -10.90
N TYR A 93 -0.43 6.58 -9.86
CA TYR A 93 -1.56 5.65 -10.03
C TYR A 93 -2.92 6.22 -9.58
N GLU A 94 -2.99 7.47 -9.15
CA GLU A 94 -4.24 8.07 -8.65
C GLU A 94 -4.91 9.03 -9.67
N ASN A 95 -4.62 8.87 -10.95
CA ASN A 95 -5.29 9.58 -12.06
C ASN A 95 -5.33 11.11 -11.91
N GLY A 96 -4.28 11.72 -11.35
CA GLY A 96 -4.22 13.16 -11.11
C GLY A 96 -5.12 13.65 -9.97
N ALA A 97 -5.55 12.76 -9.09
CA ALA A 97 -6.46 13.07 -8.00
C ALA A 97 -5.90 14.15 -7.04
N ALA A 98 -4.58 14.19 -6.82
CA ALA A 98 -3.93 15.18 -5.97
C ALA A 98 -4.18 16.62 -6.48
N ALA A 99 -3.99 16.87 -7.77
CA ALA A 99 -4.27 18.17 -8.38
C ALA A 99 -5.76 18.50 -8.33
N ARG A 100 -6.63 17.52 -8.60
CA ARG A 100 -8.09 17.73 -8.63
C ARG A 100 -8.69 17.96 -7.25
N ASN A 101 -8.26 17.17 -6.24
CA ASN A 101 -8.91 17.15 -4.93
C ASN A 101 -8.27 18.09 -3.93
N ALA A 102 -6.93 18.22 -3.95
CA ALA A 102 -6.19 19.08 -3.01
C ALA A 102 -5.62 20.33 -3.67
N GLY A 103 -5.59 20.42 -5.01
CA GLY A 103 -5.02 21.56 -5.74
C GLY A 103 -3.51 21.65 -5.61
N VAL A 104 -2.83 20.53 -5.34
CA VAL A 104 -1.38 20.47 -5.16
C VAL A 104 -0.67 20.01 -6.41
N GLN A 105 0.62 20.29 -6.49
CA GLN A 105 1.55 19.72 -7.46
C GLN A 105 2.63 18.91 -6.75
N PHE A 106 3.30 18.00 -7.48
CA PHE A 106 4.37 17.21 -6.92
C PHE A 106 5.75 17.82 -7.26
N HIS A 107 6.62 17.87 -6.27
CA HIS A 107 8.06 17.91 -6.46
C HIS A 107 8.55 16.47 -6.39
N ALA A 108 8.61 15.85 -7.58
CA ALA A 108 8.99 14.45 -7.70
C ALA A 108 10.52 14.32 -7.61
N VAL A 109 10.98 13.49 -6.68
CA VAL A 109 12.40 13.21 -6.45
C VAL A 109 12.73 11.77 -6.80
N ASP A 110 14.01 11.47 -6.98
CA ASP A 110 14.46 10.11 -7.27
C ASP A 110 14.11 9.14 -6.12
N ASP A 111 13.58 7.98 -6.51
CA ASP A 111 13.19 6.89 -5.61
C ASP A 111 13.51 5.50 -6.20
N ASP A 112 14.59 5.41 -7.00
CA ASP A 112 14.96 4.18 -7.70
C ASP A 112 15.31 3.00 -6.78
N ASP A 113 15.81 3.28 -5.58
CA ASP A 113 16.04 2.27 -4.53
C ASP A 113 14.80 2.01 -3.66
N GLY A 114 13.68 2.68 -3.94
CA GLY A 114 12.45 2.63 -3.15
C GLY A 114 12.42 3.62 -1.99
N THR A 115 13.43 4.48 -1.84
CA THR A 115 13.52 5.51 -0.80
C THR A 115 13.74 6.89 -1.42
N ILE A 116 13.58 7.95 -0.65
CA ILE A 116 14.02 9.30 -1.06
C ILE A 116 15.20 9.74 -0.19
N ASP A 117 16.04 10.63 -0.72
CA ASP A 117 17.13 11.22 0.04
C ASP A 117 16.58 12.28 1.01
N PRO A 118 16.95 12.27 2.32
CA PRO A 118 16.61 13.34 3.23
C PRO A 118 17.03 14.75 2.74
N ALA A 119 18.10 14.86 1.98
CA ALA A 119 18.55 16.12 1.38
C ALA A 119 17.52 16.69 0.40
N ALA A 120 16.76 15.84 -0.31
CA ALA A 120 15.73 16.31 -1.23
C ALA A 120 14.62 17.11 -0.53
N VAL A 121 14.37 16.86 0.76
CA VAL A 121 13.41 17.63 1.56
C VAL A 121 13.97 19.02 1.84
N ALA A 122 15.26 19.13 2.21
CA ALA A 122 15.92 20.41 2.44
C ALA A 122 15.99 21.24 1.15
N ASP A 123 16.38 20.62 0.05
CA ASP A 123 16.47 21.26 -1.27
C ASP A 123 15.11 21.83 -1.73
N ALA A 124 14.02 21.09 -1.49
CA ALA A 124 12.68 21.58 -1.82
C ALA A 124 12.28 22.81 -1.00
N VAL A 125 12.75 22.93 0.25
CA VAL A 125 12.52 24.09 1.13
C VAL A 125 13.39 25.27 0.69
N ASP A 126 14.66 25.05 0.39
CA ASP A 126 15.59 26.09 0.00
C ASP A 126 15.22 26.72 -1.35
N THR A 127 14.65 25.91 -2.26
CA THR A 127 14.15 26.38 -3.56
C THR A 127 12.82 27.12 -3.47
N ALA A 128 12.12 27.11 -2.35
CA ALA A 128 10.84 27.80 -2.15
C ALA A 128 10.96 29.36 -2.14
N ALA A 129 12.17 29.91 -2.18
CA ALA A 129 12.42 31.34 -2.38
C ALA A 129 12.15 31.75 -3.84
N HIS A 130 11.72 33.00 -4.09
CA HIS A 130 11.58 33.60 -5.43
C HIS A 130 10.61 32.90 -6.38
N HIS A 131 9.32 33.04 -6.11
CA HIS A 131 8.22 32.56 -7.00
C HIS A 131 8.03 31.05 -7.10
N HIS A 132 8.74 30.22 -6.34
CA HIS A 132 8.46 28.80 -6.23
C HIS A 132 7.30 28.56 -5.27
N PRO A 133 6.44 27.58 -5.54
CA PRO A 133 5.36 27.23 -4.64
C PRO A 133 5.89 26.65 -3.32
N ARG A 134 5.15 26.86 -2.25
CA ARG A 134 5.54 26.45 -0.90
C ARG A 134 5.47 24.93 -0.73
N PRO A 135 6.52 24.25 -0.25
CA PRO A 135 6.41 22.87 0.21
C PRO A 135 5.40 22.80 1.36
N GLY A 136 4.44 21.90 1.24
CA GLY A 136 3.36 21.72 2.21
C GLY A 136 3.36 20.37 2.90
N LEU A 137 3.97 19.35 2.28
CA LEU A 137 3.91 17.97 2.73
C LEU A 137 5.06 17.15 2.16
N VAL A 138 5.54 16.17 2.91
CA VAL A 138 6.36 15.07 2.41
C VAL A 138 5.51 13.81 2.37
N CYS A 139 5.44 13.12 1.21
CA CYS A 139 4.82 11.81 1.07
C CYS A 139 5.88 10.73 0.97
N LEU A 140 5.66 9.64 1.69
CA LEU A 140 6.48 8.42 1.66
C LEU A 140 5.59 7.22 1.34
N GLU A 141 6.13 6.21 0.65
CA GLU A 141 5.42 4.95 0.37
C GLU A 141 6.22 3.77 0.93
N ASP A 142 5.62 3.00 1.85
CA ASP A 142 6.25 1.84 2.47
C ASP A 142 5.23 0.69 2.67
N THR A 143 5.37 -0.42 1.94
CA THR A 143 6.46 -0.81 1.05
C THR A 143 6.39 -0.11 -0.31
N HIS A 144 7.53 0.20 -0.90
CA HIS A 144 7.59 0.87 -2.20
C HIS A 144 7.35 -0.12 -3.36
N MET A 145 6.21 0.00 -4.04
CA MET A 145 5.76 -0.99 -5.02
C MET A 145 6.73 -1.16 -6.20
N PRO A 146 7.19 -0.10 -6.91
CA PRO A 146 8.06 -0.25 -8.07
C PRO A 146 9.47 -0.79 -7.75
N ALA A 147 9.91 -0.69 -6.50
CA ALA A 147 11.17 -1.26 -6.02
C ALA A 147 10.97 -2.63 -5.36
N ASN A 148 10.30 -3.57 -6.05
CA ASN A 148 9.98 -4.91 -5.56
C ASN A 148 9.17 -4.96 -4.25
N GLY A 149 8.35 -3.97 -3.97
CA GLY A 149 7.65 -3.89 -2.70
C GLY A 149 8.62 -3.81 -1.51
N SER A 150 9.78 -3.21 -1.70
CA SER A 150 10.82 -3.12 -0.68
C SER A 150 10.36 -2.31 0.53
N PRO A 151 10.53 -2.82 1.76
CA PRO A 151 10.36 -2.03 2.95
C PRO A 151 11.54 -1.07 3.12
N TRP A 152 11.26 0.16 3.53
CA TRP A 152 12.31 1.11 3.83
C TRP A 152 13.21 0.61 4.97
N PRO A 153 14.53 0.83 4.90
CA PRO A 153 15.37 0.77 6.10
C PRO A 153 14.86 1.77 7.13
N ILE A 154 14.67 1.35 8.37
CA ILE A 154 14.05 2.19 9.41
C ILE A 154 14.84 3.49 9.65
N GLU A 155 16.17 3.43 9.53
CA GLU A 155 17.03 4.61 9.69
C GLU A 155 16.81 5.66 8.59
N ARG A 156 16.46 5.23 7.38
CA ARG A 156 16.10 6.14 6.28
C ARG A 156 14.76 6.82 6.54
N LEU A 157 13.74 6.06 7.01
CA LEU A 157 12.45 6.63 7.42
C LEU A 157 12.63 7.69 8.51
N ARG A 158 13.45 7.39 9.52
CA ARG A 158 13.79 8.32 10.60
C ARG A 158 14.50 9.57 10.09
N ALA A 159 15.46 9.39 9.19
CA ALA A 159 16.23 10.50 8.62
C ALA A 159 15.36 11.47 7.80
N VAL A 160 14.46 10.94 6.94
CA VAL A 160 13.51 11.78 6.18
C VAL A 160 12.51 12.44 7.12
N GLY A 161 11.99 11.71 8.13
CA GLY A 161 11.11 12.29 9.16
C GLY A 161 11.78 13.44 9.92
N ALA A 162 13.06 13.29 10.27
CA ALA A 162 13.84 14.35 10.93
C ALA A 162 14.05 15.57 10.01
N ALA A 163 14.36 15.36 8.73
CA ALA A 163 14.49 16.45 7.76
C ALA A 163 13.17 17.20 7.58
N ALA A 164 12.04 16.49 7.48
CA ALA A 164 10.71 17.09 7.40
C ALA A 164 10.38 17.88 8.67
N ALA A 165 10.67 17.33 9.85
CA ALA A 165 10.46 18.03 11.13
C ALA A 165 11.31 19.31 11.25
N ALA A 166 12.58 19.29 10.83
CA ALA A 166 13.44 20.46 10.79
C ALA A 166 12.89 21.55 9.87
N ALA A 167 12.21 21.16 8.78
CA ALA A 167 11.53 22.05 7.84
C ALA A 167 10.09 22.44 8.27
N ALA A 168 9.62 21.97 9.43
CA ALA A 168 8.24 22.11 9.90
C ALA A 168 7.19 21.60 8.88
N LEU A 169 7.53 20.57 8.10
CA LEU A 169 6.64 19.92 7.15
C LEU A 169 5.99 18.69 7.77
N PRO A 170 4.67 18.49 7.61
CA PRO A 170 4.03 17.25 7.94
C PRO A 170 4.51 16.12 7.00
N VAL A 171 4.39 14.88 7.45
CA VAL A 171 4.71 13.69 6.67
C VAL A 171 3.45 12.82 6.55
N HIS A 172 3.13 12.37 5.35
CA HIS A 172 2.15 11.32 5.09
C HIS A 172 2.85 10.04 4.67
N LEU A 173 2.54 8.94 5.34
CA LEU A 173 3.02 7.62 4.99
C LEU A 173 1.91 6.84 4.29
N ASP A 174 2.04 6.65 2.97
CA ASP A 174 1.28 5.64 2.25
C ASP A 174 1.83 4.26 2.64
N GLY A 175 1.17 3.66 3.59
CA GLY A 175 1.45 2.32 4.10
C GLY A 175 0.48 1.29 3.53
N ALA A 176 0.12 1.35 2.24
CA ALA A 176 -0.83 0.43 1.63
C ALA A 176 -0.50 -1.05 1.92
N ARG A 177 0.78 -1.34 2.18
CA ARG A 177 1.28 -2.65 2.62
C ARG A 177 2.18 -2.54 3.87
N LEU A 178 1.82 -1.66 4.80
CA LEU A 178 2.58 -1.40 6.03
C LEU A 178 2.89 -2.67 6.82
N PHE A 179 1.93 -3.59 6.90
CA PHE A 179 2.12 -4.84 7.62
C PHE A 179 3.04 -5.84 6.88
N ASN A 180 3.15 -5.75 5.56
CA ASN A 180 4.21 -6.46 4.83
C ASN A 180 5.59 -5.91 5.21
N ALA A 181 5.72 -4.59 5.37
CA ALA A 181 6.97 -3.98 5.84
C ALA A 181 7.29 -4.39 7.28
N GLU A 182 6.30 -4.42 8.19
CA GLU A 182 6.44 -4.90 9.57
C GLU A 182 6.98 -6.33 9.59
N VAL A 183 6.31 -7.25 8.92
CA VAL A 183 6.67 -8.68 8.90
C VAL A 183 8.04 -8.92 8.25
N ALA A 184 8.34 -8.22 7.16
CA ALA A 184 9.60 -8.39 6.43
C ALA A 184 10.81 -7.83 7.18
N SER A 185 10.63 -6.77 7.98
CA SER A 185 11.73 -6.09 8.67
C SER A 185 11.85 -6.45 10.16
N GLY A 186 10.79 -7.00 10.77
CA GLY A 186 10.68 -7.17 12.21
C GLY A 186 10.50 -5.83 12.98
N THR A 187 10.30 -4.72 12.27
CA THR A 187 10.09 -3.40 12.88
C THR A 187 8.59 -3.10 12.94
N ALA A 188 8.08 -2.87 14.14
CA ALA A 188 6.65 -2.67 14.37
C ALA A 188 6.06 -1.52 13.53
N ALA A 189 4.81 -1.66 13.09
CA ALA A 189 4.10 -0.63 12.32
C ALA A 189 4.08 0.72 13.02
N ALA A 190 3.93 0.75 14.35
CA ALA A 190 4.00 1.98 15.14
C ALA A 190 5.35 2.70 15.03
N GLU A 191 6.44 1.93 15.04
CA GLU A 191 7.79 2.49 14.91
C GLU A 191 8.03 3.02 13.49
N ARG A 192 7.56 2.29 12.47
CA ARG A 192 7.62 2.74 11.06
C ARG A 192 6.81 4.01 10.82
N ALA A 193 5.66 4.14 11.49
CA ALA A 193 4.79 5.30 11.39
C ALA A 193 5.18 6.47 12.32
N ALA A 194 6.17 6.30 13.21
CA ALA A 194 6.46 7.28 14.28
C ALA A 194 6.76 8.70 13.75
N GLY A 195 7.52 8.82 12.66
CA GLY A 195 7.87 10.09 12.02
C GLY A 195 6.79 10.68 11.13
N ALA A 196 5.70 9.95 10.86
CA ALA A 196 4.61 10.41 10.01
C ALA A 196 3.53 11.13 10.82
N THR A 197 3.00 12.23 10.27
CA THR A 197 1.81 12.92 10.81
C THR A 197 0.57 12.05 10.58
N THR A 198 0.43 11.49 9.38
CA THR A 198 -0.65 10.57 9.04
C THR A 198 -0.10 9.30 8.40
N VAL A 199 -0.75 8.18 8.63
CA VAL A 199 -0.44 6.90 8.00
C VAL A 199 -1.71 6.26 7.46
N MET A 200 -1.65 5.80 6.21
CA MET A 200 -2.72 5.03 5.57
C MET A 200 -2.32 3.56 5.48
N CYS A 201 -3.28 2.64 5.60
CA CYS A 201 -3.06 1.22 5.34
C CYS A 201 -4.26 0.60 4.63
N CYS A 202 -4.01 -0.25 3.62
CA CYS A 202 -5.07 -0.99 2.94
C CYS A 202 -5.38 -2.31 3.67
N LEU A 203 -6.68 -2.59 3.82
CA LEU A 203 -7.17 -3.87 4.32
C LEU A 203 -7.48 -4.85 3.17
N SER A 204 -7.74 -4.31 1.96
CA SER A 204 -8.23 -5.03 0.78
C SER A 204 -7.11 -5.50 -0.17
N LYS A 205 -5.96 -5.87 0.38
CA LYS A 205 -4.81 -6.45 -0.34
C LYS A 205 -4.39 -7.76 0.33
N GLY A 206 -3.14 -7.94 0.70
CA GLY A 206 -2.64 -9.13 1.38
C GLY A 206 -3.40 -9.50 2.66
N LEU A 207 -4.08 -8.56 3.30
CA LEU A 207 -4.92 -8.79 4.49
C LEU A 207 -6.31 -9.35 4.17
N CYS A 208 -6.70 -9.48 2.90
CA CYS A 208 -7.89 -10.17 2.41
C CYS A 208 -9.26 -9.56 2.78
N ALA A 209 -9.34 -8.41 3.39
CA ALA A 209 -10.65 -7.75 3.53
C ALA A 209 -11.21 -7.40 2.13
N PRO A 210 -12.54 -7.48 1.92
CA PRO A 210 -13.12 -7.29 0.58
C PRO A 210 -13.01 -5.85 0.07
N VAL A 211 -12.92 -4.89 0.98
CA VAL A 211 -12.90 -3.45 0.70
C VAL A 211 -12.35 -2.71 1.91
N GLY A 212 -11.79 -1.54 1.68
CA GLY A 212 -11.48 -0.56 2.70
C GLY A 212 -10.01 -0.41 3.03
N SER A 213 -9.76 0.72 3.64
CA SER A 213 -8.47 1.17 4.13
C SER A 213 -8.68 2.02 5.38
N LEU A 214 -7.61 2.32 6.07
CA LEU A 214 -7.63 3.14 7.28
C LEU A 214 -6.62 4.28 7.13
N LEU A 215 -7.00 5.47 7.56
CA LEU A 215 -6.11 6.62 7.71
C LEU A 215 -6.04 6.96 9.20
N ALA A 216 -4.84 7.03 9.77
CA ALA A 216 -4.63 7.38 11.15
C ALA A 216 -3.73 8.60 11.31
N GLY A 217 -3.90 9.35 12.40
CA GLY A 217 -3.13 10.55 12.68
C GLY A 217 -3.57 11.25 13.96
N PRO A 218 -3.19 12.52 14.17
CA PRO A 218 -3.62 13.34 15.30
C PRO A 218 -5.14 13.47 15.36
N ALA A 219 -5.71 13.47 16.58
CA ALA A 219 -7.15 13.52 16.80
C ALA A 219 -7.84 14.67 16.04
N ALA A 220 -7.28 15.88 16.09
CA ALA A 220 -7.84 17.05 15.41
C ALA A 220 -7.80 16.93 13.86
N VAL A 221 -6.84 16.20 13.31
CA VAL A 221 -6.77 15.92 11.85
C VAL A 221 -7.82 14.90 11.48
N MET A 222 -7.99 13.83 12.28
CA MET A 222 -8.97 12.77 12.01
C MET A 222 -10.43 13.24 12.18
N GLU A 223 -10.68 14.18 13.07
CA GLU A 223 -11.99 14.84 13.19
C GLU A 223 -12.37 15.55 11.88
N ARG A 224 -11.46 16.35 11.34
CA ARG A 224 -11.65 16.99 10.03
C ARG A 224 -11.71 15.99 8.86
N ALA A 225 -11.05 14.84 9.00
CA ALA A 225 -11.07 13.80 7.98
C ALA A 225 -12.47 13.22 7.76
N ARG A 226 -13.34 13.18 8.77
CA ARG A 226 -14.74 12.73 8.63
C ARG A 226 -15.53 13.64 7.69
N ASP A 227 -15.38 14.97 7.82
CA ASP A 227 -16.01 15.94 6.93
C ASP A 227 -15.48 15.83 5.50
N GLU A 228 -14.17 15.71 5.35
CA GLU A 228 -13.54 15.58 4.02
C GLU A 228 -13.90 14.22 3.37
N ARG A 229 -13.99 13.13 4.15
CA ARG A 229 -14.50 11.85 3.66
C ARG A 229 -15.92 11.98 3.11
N GLN A 230 -16.79 12.71 3.82
CA GLN A 230 -18.15 12.99 3.36
C GLN A 230 -18.17 13.79 2.04
N ARG A 231 -17.32 14.81 1.93
CA ARG A 231 -17.20 15.63 0.70
C ARG A 231 -16.70 14.85 -0.49
N LEU A 232 -15.84 13.86 -0.27
CA LEU A 232 -15.35 12.95 -1.34
C LEU A 232 -16.31 11.79 -1.63
N GLY A 233 -17.48 11.75 -0.99
CA GLY A 233 -18.48 10.70 -1.21
C GLY A 233 -18.17 9.37 -0.50
N GLY A 234 -17.25 9.37 0.47
CA GLY A 234 -16.85 8.18 1.22
C GLY A 234 -17.57 7.98 2.56
N GLY A 235 -18.55 8.82 2.88
CA GLY A 235 -19.43 8.60 4.02
C GLY A 235 -20.36 7.42 3.77
N MET A 236 -20.33 6.45 4.67
CA MET A 236 -21.15 5.24 4.60
C MET A 236 -22.13 5.22 5.78
N ARG A 237 -23.11 4.34 5.77
CA ARG A 237 -24.08 4.19 6.85
C ARG A 237 -23.67 3.00 7.73
N GLN A 238 -24.27 1.86 7.60
CA GLN A 238 -23.99 0.65 8.39
C GLN A 238 -22.71 -0.03 7.87
N ALA A 239 -21.57 0.67 7.95
CA ALA A 239 -20.29 0.23 7.39
C ALA A 239 -19.65 -0.89 8.25
N GLY A 240 -20.16 -1.16 9.44
CA GLY A 240 -19.75 -2.28 10.27
C GLY A 240 -19.79 -3.61 9.57
N VAL A 241 -20.72 -3.81 8.62
CA VAL A 241 -20.77 -5.01 7.77
C VAL A 241 -19.42 -5.28 7.08
N ILE A 242 -18.79 -4.26 6.52
CA ILE A 242 -17.51 -4.43 5.84
C ILE A 242 -16.32 -4.21 6.77
N ALA A 243 -16.45 -3.37 7.79
CA ALA A 243 -15.42 -3.12 8.80
C ALA A 243 -15.08 -4.37 9.63
N ALA A 244 -16.05 -5.26 9.87
CA ALA A 244 -15.87 -6.53 10.58
C ALA A 244 -14.79 -7.40 9.92
N ALA A 245 -14.72 -7.42 8.58
CA ALA A 245 -13.63 -8.11 7.87
C ALA A 245 -12.26 -7.47 8.17
N GLY A 246 -12.20 -6.16 8.34
CA GLY A 246 -11.00 -5.42 8.72
C GLY A 246 -10.49 -5.80 10.10
N LEU A 247 -11.39 -5.97 11.09
CA LEU A 247 -11.01 -6.46 12.43
C LEU A 247 -10.41 -7.86 12.38
N VAL A 248 -11.03 -8.78 11.62
CA VAL A 248 -10.47 -10.12 11.41
C VAL A 248 -9.10 -10.01 10.72
N ALA A 249 -8.97 -9.16 9.71
CA ALA A 249 -7.74 -8.94 8.96
C ALA A 249 -6.58 -8.52 9.89
N LEU A 250 -6.80 -7.51 10.73
CA LEU A 250 -5.77 -7.02 11.68
C LEU A 250 -5.40 -8.06 12.73
N ARG A 251 -6.33 -8.92 13.12
CA ARG A 251 -6.12 -9.95 14.15
C ARG A 251 -5.41 -11.19 13.62
N THR A 252 -5.75 -11.68 12.41
CA THR A 252 -5.36 -13.02 11.96
C THR A 252 -4.54 -13.06 10.68
N MET A 253 -4.50 -11.95 9.89
CA MET A 253 -3.87 -12.00 8.57
C MET A 253 -2.47 -11.37 8.52
N VAL A 254 -2.04 -10.65 9.55
CA VAL A 254 -0.75 -9.95 9.51
C VAL A 254 0.42 -10.94 9.53
N GLU A 255 0.48 -11.82 10.53
CA GLU A 255 1.63 -12.74 10.69
C GLU A 255 1.76 -13.71 9.51
N ARG A 256 0.64 -14.14 8.91
CA ARG A 256 0.67 -15.02 7.75
C ARG A 256 1.24 -14.40 6.47
N LEU A 257 1.43 -13.07 6.43
CA LEU A 257 2.11 -12.42 5.28
C LEU A 257 3.51 -12.98 5.05
N ALA A 258 4.14 -13.56 6.08
CA ALA A 258 5.42 -14.26 5.95
C ALA A 258 5.35 -15.41 4.93
N ASP A 259 4.22 -16.11 4.82
CA ASP A 259 4.03 -17.19 3.83
C ASP A 259 4.07 -16.61 2.40
N ASP A 260 3.43 -15.46 2.20
CA ASP A 260 3.42 -14.78 0.90
C ASP A 260 4.84 -14.32 0.52
N HIS A 261 5.61 -13.82 1.48
CA HIS A 261 7.01 -13.42 1.27
C HIS A 261 7.88 -14.62 0.87
N GLY A 262 7.74 -15.76 1.56
CA GLY A 262 8.44 -17.00 1.22
C GLY A 262 8.11 -17.48 -0.20
N ARG A 263 6.83 -17.42 -0.57
CA ARG A 263 6.36 -17.77 -1.91
C ARG A 263 6.89 -16.84 -3.00
N ALA A 264 6.91 -15.53 -2.73
CA ALA A 264 7.51 -14.55 -3.65
C ALA A 264 8.99 -14.83 -3.88
N ARG A 265 9.74 -15.18 -2.84
CA ARG A 265 11.14 -15.53 -2.95
C ARG A 265 11.36 -16.74 -3.86
N ARG A 266 10.56 -17.82 -3.73
CA ARG A 266 10.62 -18.99 -4.60
C ARG A 266 10.35 -18.64 -6.07
N LEU A 267 9.42 -17.72 -6.35
CA LEU A 267 9.19 -17.21 -7.71
C LEU A 267 10.38 -16.41 -8.22
N ALA A 268 11.00 -15.58 -7.38
CA ALA A 268 12.19 -14.81 -7.76
C ALA A 268 13.38 -15.74 -8.09
N ASP A 269 13.59 -16.79 -7.31
CA ASP A 269 14.61 -17.83 -7.61
C ASP A 269 14.35 -18.45 -8.97
N ALA A 270 13.10 -18.85 -9.28
CA ALA A 270 12.74 -19.44 -10.57
C ALA A 270 12.91 -18.47 -11.75
N VAL A 271 12.60 -17.19 -11.57
CA VAL A 271 12.84 -16.13 -12.58
C VAL A 271 14.32 -16.00 -12.85
N THR A 272 15.16 -15.95 -11.82
CA THR A 272 16.61 -15.80 -11.97
C THR A 272 17.26 -17.04 -12.58
N GLU A 273 16.78 -18.23 -12.25
CA GLU A 273 17.23 -19.48 -12.88
C GLU A 273 16.91 -19.47 -14.38
N ARG A 274 15.72 -19.05 -14.78
CA ARG A 274 15.29 -19.02 -16.18
C ARG A 274 15.94 -17.90 -16.97
N TRP A 275 16.09 -16.70 -16.37
CA TRP A 275 16.66 -15.50 -17.00
C TRP A 275 17.72 -14.86 -16.07
N PRO A 276 18.97 -15.37 -16.07
CA PRO A 276 20.03 -14.82 -15.21
C PRO A 276 20.35 -13.35 -15.47
N GLY A 277 19.99 -12.84 -16.67
CA GLY A 277 20.17 -11.43 -17.06
C GLY A 277 18.98 -10.52 -16.76
N ALA A 278 17.95 -10.99 -16.05
CA ALA A 278 16.74 -10.21 -15.76
C ALA A 278 16.94 -9.06 -14.76
N GLY A 279 18.14 -8.90 -14.19
CA GLY A 279 18.44 -7.84 -13.22
C GLY A 279 17.74 -8.00 -11.87
N LEU A 280 17.21 -9.20 -11.58
CA LEU A 280 16.56 -9.51 -10.32
C LEU A 280 17.55 -10.20 -9.36
N ASP A 281 17.74 -9.63 -8.19
CA ASP A 281 18.37 -10.31 -7.05
C ASP A 281 17.27 -10.94 -6.18
N PRO A 282 17.14 -12.27 -6.14
CA PRO A 282 16.19 -12.91 -5.26
C PRO A 282 16.36 -12.52 -3.79
N ALA A 283 17.59 -12.21 -3.33
CA ALA A 283 17.84 -11.79 -1.96
C ALA A 283 17.19 -10.45 -1.62
N ALA A 284 16.98 -9.59 -2.61
CA ALA A 284 16.30 -8.31 -2.47
C ALA A 284 14.77 -8.43 -2.40
N VAL A 285 14.18 -9.57 -2.80
CA VAL A 285 12.74 -9.82 -2.69
C VAL A 285 12.40 -10.16 -1.25
N ARG A 286 11.97 -9.18 -0.50
CA ARG A 286 11.72 -9.26 0.94
C ARG A 286 10.24 -9.36 1.30
N THR A 287 9.36 -9.01 0.36
CA THR A 287 7.90 -9.00 0.56
C THR A 287 7.20 -9.85 -0.49
N ASN A 288 5.94 -9.62 -0.71
CA ASN A 288 5.10 -10.39 -1.62
C ASN A 288 5.17 -9.94 -3.10
N VAL A 289 6.07 -9.03 -3.46
CA VAL A 289 6.16 -8.47 -4.82
C VAL A 289 7.47 -8.89 -5.48
N VAL A 290 7.37 -9.36 -6.72
CA VAL A 290 8.52 -9.70 -7.58
C VAL A 290 8.37 -8.92 -8.87
N THR A 291 9.34 -8.05 -9.20
CA THR A 291 9.39 -7.36 -10.49
C THR A 291 10.72 -7.62 -11.19
N TRP A 292 10.69 -7.78 -12.50
CA TRP A 292 11.89 -8.01 -13.30
C TRP A 292 11.74 -7.50 -14.72
N ALA A 293 12.85 -7.13 -15.34
CA ALA A 293 12.88 -6.77 -16.76
C ALA A 293 12.69 -8.02 -17.64
N HIS A 294 11.85 -7.91 -18.66
CA HIS A 294 11.65 -8.97 -19.65
C HIS A 294 11.58 -8.37 -21.05
N PRO A 295 12.26 -8.96 -22.06
CA PRO A 295 12.30 -8.39 -23.41
C PRO A 295 10.94 -8.41 -24.11
N ASP A 296 10.10 -9.40 -23.86
CA ASP A 296 8.72 -9.51 -24.38
C ASP A 296 7.74 -9.91 -23.28
N PRO A 297 7.27 -8.94 -22.46
CA PRO A 297 6.27 -9.23 -21.43
C PRO A 297 4.94 -9.77 -21.99
N SER A 298 4.58 -9.37 -23.22
CA SER A 298 3.32 -9.78 -23.82
C SER A 298 3.31 -11.27 -24.16
N ALA A 299 4.39 -11.77 -24.77
CA ALA A 299 4.55 -13.20 -25.05
C ALA A 299 4.59 -14.00 -23.75
N LEU A 300 5.33 -13.54 -22.72
CA LEU A 300 5.38 -14.21 -21.42
C LEU A 300 4.01 -14.26 -20.73
N VAL A 301 3.25 -13.16 -20.71
CA VAL A 301 1.88 -13.14 -20.13
C VAL A 301 0.96 -14.11 -20.88
N ALA A 302 1.06 -14.18 -22.21
CA ALA A 302 0.27 -15.12 -23.01
C ALA A 302 0.63 -16.58 -22.70
N HIS A 303 1.92 -16.90 -22.61
CA HIS A 303 2.41 -18.23 -22.24
C HIS A 303 1.93 -18.65 -20.84
N LEU A 304 2.17 -17.80 -19.83
CA LEU A 304 1.75 -18.06 -18.44
C LEU A 304 0.23 -18.31 -18.36
N ARG A 305 -0.54 -17.50 -19.10
CA ARG A 305 -2.01 -17.67 -19.15
C ARG A 305 -2.42 -19.03 -19.75
N ALA A 306 -1.73 -19.50 -20.77
CA ALA A 306 -1.97 -20.82 -21.38
C ALA A 306 -1.69 -21.97 -20.36
N GLU A 307 -0.71 -21.76 -19.46
CA GLU A 307 -0.37 -22.66 -18.36
C GLU A 307 -1.26 -22.49 -17.11
N GLY A 308 -2.29 -21.63 -17.19
CA GLY A 308 -3.21 -21.37 -16.08
C GLY A 308 -2.66 -20.45 -15.00
N VAL A 309 -1.65 -19.63 -15.33
CA VAL A 309 -1.07 -18.61 -14.44
C VAL A 309 -1.36 -17.21 -14.99
N LEU A 310 -2.02 -16.38 -14.20
CA LEU A 310 -2.25 -14.96 -14.54
C LEU A 310 -1.13 -14.11 -13.96
N ALA A 311 -0.51 -13.31 -14.82
CA ALA A 311 0.54 -12.37 -14.48
C ALA A 311 0.20 -10.97 -15.02
N GLY A 312 0.91 -9.96 -14.58
CA GLY A 312 0.78 -8.59 -15.06
C GLY A 312 2.14 -7.91 -15.28
N THR A 313 2.06 -6.70 -15.79
CA THR A 313 3.19 -5.77 -15.88
C THR A 313 2.96 -4.57 -14.96
N ILE A 314 4.02 -3.91 -14.52
CA ILE A 314 3.93 -2.67 -13.73
C ILE A 314 4.38 -1.45 -14.53
N ALA A 315 5.23 -1.68 -15.54
CA ALA A 315 5.73 -0.66 -16.46
C ALA A 315 6.04 -1.32 -17.81
N PRO A 316 6.25 -0.57 -18.90
CA PRO A 316 6.74 -1.11 -20.14
C PRO A 316 8.03 -1.93 -19.94
N GLY A 317 8.06 -3.17 -20.41
CA GLY A 317 9.21 -4.05 -20.27
C GLY A 317 9.40 -4.68 -18.88
N VAL A 318 8.52 -4.41 -17.90
CA VAL A 318 8.67 -4.89 -16.52
C VAL A 318 7.51 -5.81 -16.14
N MET A 319 7.82 -7.07 -15.92
CA MET A 319 6.89 -8.07 -15.39
C MET A 319 6.69 -7.88 -13.89
N ARG A 320 5.54 -8.33 -13.39
CA ARG A 320 5.22 -8.34 -11.95
C ARG A 320 4.45 -9.58 -11.57
N PHE A 321 4.90 -10.23 -10.49
CA PHE A 321 4.09 -11.16 -9.68
C PHE A 321 3.82 -10.56 -8.30
N VAL A 322 2.65 -10.86 -7.76
CA VAL A 322 2.29 -10.54 -6.37
C VAL A 322 1.67 -11.78 -5.75
N THR A 323 2.33 -12.32 -4.74
CA THR A 323 1.82 -13.46 -3.97
C THR A 323 0.83 -12.99 -2.90
N HIS A 324 -0.10 -13.85 -2.57
CA HIS A 324 -1.15 -13.57 -1.59
C HIS A 324 -1.84 -14.85 -1.10
N HIS A 325 -2.70 -14.72 -0.10
CA HIS A 325 -3.41 -15.82 0.58
C HIS A 325 -4.05 -16.85 -0.37
N ASP A 326 -4.64 -16.43 -1.48
CA ASP A 326 -5.41 -17.30 -2.37
C ASP A 326 -4.51 -18.10 -3.34
N VAL A 327 -3.19 -17.96 -3.23
CA VAL A 327 -2.20 -18.76 -3.98
C VAL A 327 -1.41 -19.61 -2.99
N ASP A 328 -1.67 -20.89 -2.99
CA ASP A 328 -0.99 -21.88 -2.15
C ASP A 328 0.32 -22.39 -2.76
N ASP A 329 1.01 -23.31 -2.07
CA ASP A 329 2.28 -23.85 -2.52
C ASP A 329 2.13 -24.66 -3.83
N ALA A 330 0.99 -25.33 -4.05
CA ALA A 330 0.72 -26.02 -5.30
C ALA A 330 0.57 -25.03 -6.47
N GLY A 331 -0.03 -23.87 -6.22
CA GLY A 331 -0.10 -22.76 -7.17
C GLY A 331 1.28 -22.21 -7.52
N ILE A 332 2.15 -22.04 -6.52
CA ILE A 332 3.53 -21.60 -6.74
C ILE A 332 4.32 -22.62 -7.56
N GLU A 333 4.20 -23.93 -7.25
CA GLU A 333 4.84 -24.97 -8.06
C GLU A 333 4.39 -24.95 -9.53
N ARG A 334 3.10 -24.70 -9.78
CA ARG A 334 2.60 -24.51 -11.15
C ARG A 334 3.24 -23.30 -11.82
N ALA A 335 3.32 -22.17 -11.13
CA ALA A 335 3.92 -20.97 -11.68
C ALA A 335 5.42 -21.16 -12.00
N VAL A 336 6.16 -21.83 -11.11
CA VAL A 336 7.57 -22.21 -11.34
C VAL A 336 7.73 -23.09 -12.58
N LYS A 337 6.87 -24.11 -12.75
CA LYS A 337 6.89 -24.96 -13.96
C LYS A 337 6.57 -24.18 -15.22
N ALA A 338 5.59 -23.27 -15.16
CA ALA A 338 5.24 -22.41 -16.28
C ALA A 338 6.38 -21.45 -16.66
N LEU A 339 7.13 -20.91 -15.68
CA LEU A 339 8.32 -20.11 -15.93
C LEU A 339 9.43 -20.95 -16.60
N ALA A 340 9.68 -22.17 -16.14
CA ALA A 340 10.71 -23.05 -16.69
C ALA A 340 10.48 -23.41 -18.16
N SER A 341 9.22 -23.51 -18.59
CA SER A 341 8.84 -23.79 -19.99
C SER A 341 8.63 -22.53 -20.86
N ALA A 342 8.76 -21.34 -20.29
CA ALA A 342 8.55 -20.08 -21.01
C ALA A 342 9.61 -19.87 -22.10
N PRO A 343 9.27 -19.20 -23.22
CA PRO A 343 10.19 -18.93 -24.31
C PRO A 343 11.38 -18.03 -23.92
#